data_171b566f965deeef6b1ce055d371b0ef
#
_entry.id   171b566f965deeef6b1ce055d371b0ef
#
_cell.length_a   1.000
_cell.length_b   1.000
_cell.length_c   1.000
_cell.angle_alpha   90.00
_cell.angle_beta   90.00
_cell.angle_gamma   90.00
#
_symmetry.space_group_name_H-M   'P 1'
#
loop_
_entity.id
_entity.type
_entity.pdbx_description
1 polymer ?
#
loop_
_entity_poly.entity_id
_entity_poly.type
_entity_poly.pdbx_seq_one_letter_code
_entity_poly.pdbx_strand_id
1 'polypeptide(L)' 'MKKNYTFKLKLNEEMAKKLSYVAESEGLTVQNLLVQLTRQKVQYFERVKGNIRKESMNEINTDAFEIEEA' A
#
# COMPACT_ATOMS: atom_id res chain seq x y z
N MET A 1 1.81 20.68 5.79
CA MET A 1 1.45 19.44 6.49
C MET A 1 1.32 18.29 5.50
N LYS A 2 1.81 17.13 5.89
CA LYS A 2 1.69 15.95 5.05
C LYS A 2 0.35 15.26 5.34
N LYS A 3 -0.32 14.82 4.30
CA LYS A 3 -1.52 14.01 4.43
C LYS A 3 -1.18 12.58 4.09
N ASN A 4 -1.55 11.67 4.98
CA ASN A 4 -1.42 10.25 4.72
C ASN A 4 -2.80 9.69 4.40
N TYR A 5 -2.85 8.80 3.43
CA TYR A 5 -4.10 8.15 3.04
C TYR A 5 -4.11 6.73 3.56
N THR A 6 -5.24 6.31 4.07
CA THR A 6 -5.40 4.98 4.62
C THR A 6 -6.34 4.18 3.74
N PHE A 7 -5.92 2.97 3.41
CA PHE A 7 -6.75 2.01 2.68
C PHE A 7 -7.20 0.93 3.64
N LYS A 8 -8.47 0.57 3.57
CA LYS A 8 -9.00 -0.57 4.33
C LYS A 8 -8.78 -1.84 3.52
N LEU A 9 -8.18 -2.82 4.14
CA LEU A 9 -7.89 -4.09 3.52
C LEU A 9 -8.76 -5.16 4.15
N LYS A 10 -9.54 -5.86 3.32
CA LYS A 10 -10.38 -6.97 3.78
C LYS A 10 -9.73 -8.29 3.36
N LEU A 11 -9.44 -9.12 4.34
CA LEU A 11 -8.84 -10.44 4.09
C LEU A 11 -9.67 -11.48 4.84
N ASN A 12 -9.71 -12.71 4.30
CA ASN A 12 -10.26 -13.80 5.07
C ASN A 12 -9.29 -14.19 6.19
N GLU A 13 -9.76 -15.00 7.12
CA GLU A 13 -8.96 -15.34 8.29
C GLU A 13 -7.65 -16.04 7.92
N GLU A 14 -7.72 -16.97 6.98
CA GLU A 14 -6.53 -17.71 6.55
C GLU A 14 -5.46 -16.78 5.98
N MET A 15 -5.85 -15.88 5.10
CA MET A 15 -4.90 -14.95 4.48
C MET A 15 -4.34 -13.96 5.51
N ALA A 16 -5.20 -13.51 6.43
CA ALA A 16 -4.75 -12.61 7.50
C ALA A 16 -3.68 -13.28 8.37
N LYS A 17 -3.90 -14.55 8.71
CA LYS A 17 -2.93 -15.30 9.51
C LYS A 17 -1.63 -15.52 8.76
N LYS A 18 -1.71 -15.84 7.48
CA LYS A 18 -0.52 -16.03 6.65
C LYS A 18 0.28 -14.74 6.54
N LEU A 19 -0.40 -13.61 6.36
CA LEU A 19 0.26 -12.32 6.28
C LEU A 19 0.98 -11.99 7.59
N SER A 20 0.31 -12.22 8.72
CA SER A 20 0.90 -12.00 10.03
C SER A 20 2.12 -12.88 10.26
N TYR A 21 2.04 -14.14 9.84
CA TYR A 21 3.15 -15.08 9.95
C TYR A 21 4.36 -14.60 9.16
N VAL A 22 4.13 -14.14 7.92
CA VAL A 22 5.21 -13.66 7.07
C VAL A 22 5.86 -12.42 7.69
N ALA A 23 5.05 -11.48 8.16
CA ALA A 23 5.56 -10.27 8.80
C ALA A 23 6.44 -10.61 9.99
N GLU A 24 5.96 -11.49 10.87
CA GLU A 24 6.70 -11.92 12.04
C GLU A 24 8.01 -12.60 11.66
N SER A 25 7.97 -13.46 10.66
CA SER A 25 9.16 -14.17 10.17
C SER A 25 10.23 -13.22 9.65
N GLU A 26 9.81 -12.08 9.11
CA GLU A 26 10.74 -11.09 8.57
C GLU A 26 11.08 -9.98 9.57
N GLY A 27 10.59 -10.10 10.80
CA GLY A 27 10.85 -9.09 11.83
C GLY A 27 10.13 -7.78 11.59
N LEU A 28 8.99 -7.82 10.89
CA LEU A 28 8.22 -6.63 10.54
C LEU A 28 6.85 -6.66 11.20
N THR A 29 6.26 -5.48 11.39
CA THR A 29 4.83 -5.41 11.66
C THR A 29 4.07 -5.64 10.35
N VAL A 30 2.80 -6.02 10.46
CA VAL A 30 1.96 -6.18 9.26
C VAL A 30 1.90 -4.86 8.49
N GLN A 31 1.78 -3.75 9.19
CA GLN A 31 1.72 -2.43 8.56
C GLN A 31 2.99 -2.15 7.75
N ASN A 32 4.17 -2.41 8.32
CA ASN A 32 5.42 -2.19 7.62
C ASN A 32 5.59 -3.12 6.42
N LEU A 33 5.16 -4.38 6.58
CA LEU A 33 5.18 -5.32 5.47
C LEU A 33 4.30 -4.84 4.32
N LEU A 34 3.09 -4.34 4.62
CA LEU A 34 2.18 -3.84 3.59
C LEU A 34 2.75 -2.63 2.88
N VAL A 35 3.38 -1.70 3.61
CA VAL A 35 4.04 -0.54 3.00
C VAL A 35 5.14 -1.00 2.06
N GLN A 36 5.94 -1.97 2.49
CA GLN A 36 7.03 -2.51 1.68
C GLN A 36 6.52 -3.14 0.39
N LEU A 37 5.48 -3.98 0.51
CA LEU A 37 4.87 -4.63 -0.66
C LEU A 37 4.29 -3.62 -1.63
N THR A 38 3.66 -2.56 -1.12
CA THR A 38 3.11 -1.49 -1.93
C THR A 38 4.20 -0.81 -2.74
N ARG A 39 5.31 -0.45 -2.09
CA ARG A 39 6.43 0.18 -2.77
C ARG A 39 7.03 -0.73 -3.84
N GLN A 40 7.20 -2.01 -3.51
CA GLN A 40 7.75 -2.97 -4.46
C GLN A 40 6.87 -3.10 -5.69
N LYS A 41 5.56 -3.16 -5.50
CA LYS A 41 4.64 -3.30 -6.62
C LYS A 41 4.65 -2.07 -7.51
N VAL A 42 4.63 -0.88 -6.92
CA VAL A 42 4.67 0.37 -7.68
C VAL A 42 5.97 0.49 -8.45
N GLN A 43 7.10 0.20 -7.80
CA GLN A 43 8.41 0.25 -8.45
C GLN A 43 8.51 -0.73 -9.62
N TYR A 44 7.99 -1.93 -9.42
CA TYR A 44 7.97 -2.94 -10.48
C TYR A 44 7.15 -2.47 -11.67
N PHE A 45 5.96 -1.94 -11.40
CA PHE A 45 5.07 -1.44 -12.45
C PHE A 45 5.78 -0.33 -13.26
N GLU A 46 6.40 0.61 -12.58
CA GLU A 46 7.08 1.73 -13.24
C GLU A 46 8.30 1.27 -14.02
N ARG A 47 8.99 0.24 -13.55
CA ARG A 47 10.13 -0.32 -14.27
C ARG A 47 9.70 -0.96 -15.58
N VAL A 48 8.57 -1.66 -15.58
CA VAL A 48 8.06 -2.38 -16.75
C VAL A 48 7.28 -1.48 -17.69
N LYS A 49 6.42 -0.62 -17.15
CA LYS A 49 5.49 0.20 -17.93
C LYS A 49 5.91 1.66 -18.07
N GLY A 50 6.95 2.08 -17.36
CA GLY A 50 7.38 3.48 -17.32
C GLY A 50 6.75 4.24 -16.17
N ASN A 51 7.27 5.43 -15.92
CA ASN A 51 6.80 6.25 -14.80
C ASN A 51 5.34 6.64 -14.99
N ILE A 52 4.60 6.61 -13.89
CA ILE A 52 3.20 7.00 -13.90
C ILE A 52 3.11 8.51 -14.09
N ARG A 53 2.29 8.93 -15.04
CA ARG A 53 2.16 10.34 -15.36
C ARG A 53 1.37 11.10 -14.30
N LYS A 54 1.78 12.31 -14.04
CA LYS A 54 1.11 13.18 -13.09
C LYS A 54 -0.35 13.42 -13.47
N GLU A 55 -0.61 13.60 -14.76
CA GLU A 55 -1.96 13.80 -15.26
C GLU A 55 -2.87 12.61 -14.93
N SER A 56 -2.35 11.40 -15.11
CA SER A 56 -3.11 10.19 -14.80
C SER A 56 -3.41 10.09 -13.31
N MET A 57 -2.45 10.47 -12.47
CA MET A 57 -2.66 10.47 -11.03
C MET A 57 -3.69 11.50 -10.59
N ASN A 58 -3.71 12.66 -11.25
CA ASN A 58 -4.67 13.70 -10.92
C ASN A 58 -6.10 13.31 -11.20
N GLU A 59 -6.33 12.34 -12.09
CA GLU A 59 -7.66 11.82 -12.39
C GLU A 59 -8.17 10.86 -11.32
N ILE A 60 -7.32 10.41 -10.43
CA ILE A 60 -7.72 9.49 -9.38
C ILE A 60 -8.48 10.25 -8.30
N ASN A 61 -9.71 9.80 -8.02
CA ASN A 61 -10.53 10.40 -6.98
C ASN A 61 -10.11 9.86 -5.61
N THR A 62 -9.68 10.76 -4.73
CA THR A 62 -9.23 10.38 -3.39
C THR A 62 -10.32 10.47 -2.33
N ASP A 63 -11.54 10.81 -2.72
CA ASP A 63 -12.64 10.96 -1.75
C ASP A 63 -12.98 9.64 -1.04
N ALA A 64 -12.68 8.52 -1.69
CA ALA A 64 -12.92 7.19 -1.10
C ALA A 64 -11.83 6.78 -0.12
N PHE A 65 -10.76 7.54 -0.01
CA PHE A 65 -9.63 7.20 0.87
C PHE A 65 -9.79 7.89 2.21
N GLU A 66 -9.36 7.23 3.28
CA GLU A 66 -9.28 7.86 4.58
C GLU A 66 -8.00 8.70 4.63
N ILE A 67 -8.10 9.89 5.19
CA ILE A 67 -6.98 10.83 5.26
C ILE A 67 -6.60 11.03 6.70
N GLU A 68 -5.33 10.81 7.01
CA GLU A 68 -4.75 11.13 8.30
C GLU A 68 -3.82 12.33 8.13
N GLU A 69 -4.00 13.35 8.96
CA GLU A 69 -3.10 14.49 8.96
C GLU A 69 -1.98 14.27 9.96
N ALA A 70 -0.77 14.41 9.47
CA ALA A 70 0.42 14.25 10.31
C ALA A 70 0.81 15.55 10.98
#